data_10180d8ab986cf471e7ed3f55786e8d6
#
_entry.id   10180d8ab986cf471e7ed3f55786e8d6
#
_cell.length_a   1.000
_cell.length_b   1.000
_cell.length_c   1.000
_cell.angle_alpha   90.00
_cell.angle_beta   90.00
_cell.angle_gamma   90.00
#
_symmetry.space_group_name_H-M   'P 1'
#
loop_
_entity.id
_entity.type
_entity.pdbx_description
1 polymer ?
#
loop_
_entity_poly.entity_id
_entity_poly.type
_entity_poly.pdbx_seq_one_letter_code
_entity_poly.pdbx_strand_id
1 'polypeptide(L)'
;TTGKPIKVFQLKDEIEKNMQELKMNSSYLNRNLNVGFSGGEKKKTEILQMLTLNPKLAILDETDSGLDVDAIKIVSKGIKMFSNDNNATLIITHGTKILKELDVDYVHILVNGQIVATGTGELAKEIEENGYEKYVK
;
A
#
# COMPACT_ATOMS: atom_id res chain seq x y z
N THR A 1 -1.71 5.10 18.28
CA THR A 1 -0.75 5.17 19.42
C THR A 1 -1.53 4.94 20.70
N THR A 2 -1.32 3.80 21.35
CA THR A 2 -2.09 3.35 22.51
C THR A 2 -1.67 4.03 23.83
N GLY A 3 -0.71 4.96 23.79
CA GLY A 3 -0.15 5.61 25.00
C GLY A 3 0.59 4.69 25.97
N LYS A 4 0.73 3.40 25.62
CA LYS A 4 1.47 2.44 26.44
C LYS A 4 2.94 2.38 26.00
N PRO A 5 3.92 2.29 26.94
CA PRO A 5 5.31 2.14 26.58
C PRO A 5 5.52 0.81 25.82
N ILE A 6 6.07 0.90 24.62
CA ILE A 6 6.44 -0.28 23.84
C ILE A 6 7.80 -0.75 24.32
N LYS A 7 7.92 -2.03 24.66
CA LYS A 7 9.22 -2.64 24.95
C LYS A 7 9.98 -2.77 23.63
N VAL A 8 11.18 -2.18 23.55
CA VAL A 8 12.02 -2.14 22.33
C VAL A 8 12.22 -3.54 21.73
N PHE A 9 12.37 -4.56 22.57
CA PHE A 9 12.53 -5.94 22.10
C PHE A 9 11.28 -6.46 21.36
N GLN A 10 10.09 -6.20 21.90
CA GLN A 10 8.82 -6.62 21.26
C GLN A 10 8.60 -5.90 19.93
N LEU A 11 8.95 -4.61 19.85
CA LEU A 11 8.88 -3.85 18.61
C LEU A 11 9.83 -4.42 17.56
N LYS A 12 11.05 -4.81 17.95
CA LYS A 12 12.02 -5.41 17.03
C LYS A 12 11.50 -6.73 16.47
N ASP A 13 10.99 -7.60 17.32
CA ASP A 13 10.43 -8.90 16.89
C ASP A 13 9.25 -8.72 15.92
N GLU A 14 8.38 -7.74 16.16
CA GLU A 14 7.26 -7.40 15.29
C GLU A 14 7.74 -6.87 13.93
N ILE A 15 8.72 -5.98 13.91
CA ILE A 15 9.33 -5.48 12.68
C ILE A 15 9.97 -6.62 11.89
N GLU A 16 10.75 -7.49 12.53
CA GLU A 16 11.39 -8.63 11.86
C GLU A 16 10.37 -9.58 11.25
N LYS A 17 9.27 -9.86 11.94
CA LYS A 17 8.16 -10.66 11.40
C LYS A 17 7.55 -9.99 10.16
N ASN A 18 7.23 -8.71 10.23
CA ASN A 18 6.66 -7.98 9.10
C ASN A 18 7.63 -7.93 7.91
N MET A 19 8.94 -7.79 8.16
CA MET A 19 9.96 -7.84 7.11
C MET A 19 10.00 -9.20 6.40
N GLN A 20 9.85 -10.31 7.12
CA GLN A 20 9.79 -11.65 6.51
C GLN A 20 8.57 -11.75 5.58
N GLU A 21 7.40 -11.27 6.01
CA GLU A 21 6.17 -11.26 5.20
C GLU A 21 6.34 -10.43 3.91
N LEU A 22 7.07 -9.32 3.99
CA LEU A 22 7.39 -8.43 2.86
C LEU A 22 8.61 -8.90 2.05
N LYS A 23 9.19 -10.08 2.35
CA LYS A 23 10.40 -10.60 1.72
C LYS A 23 11.54 -9.57 1.71
N MET A 24 11.75 -8.90 2.83
CA MET A 24 12.83 -7.94 3.06
C MET A 24 13.98 -8.61 3.81
N ASN A 25 15.21 -8.24 3.46
CA ASN A 25 16.39 -8.74 4.15
C ASN A 25 16.53 -8.06 5.52
N SER A 26 16.81 -8.83 6.58
CA SER A 26 16.98 -8.31 7.95
C SER A 26 18.11 -7.27 8.09
N SER A 27 19.08 -7.26 7.14
CA SER A 27 20.14 -6.25 7.13
C SER A 27 19.62 -4.81 7.00
N TYR A 28 18.38 -4.62 6.50
CA TYR A 28 17.75 -3.29 6.40
C TYR A 28 17.44 -2.67 7.76
N LEU A 29 17.27 -3.46 8.83
CA LEU A 29 17.08 -2.94 10.20
C LEU A 29 18.25 -2.08 10.69
N ASN A 30 19.45 -2.35 10.20
CA ASN A 30 20.66 -1.68 10.64
C ASN A 30 21.13 -0.60 9.66
N ARG A 31 20.38 -0.32 8.60
CA ARG A 31 20.68 0.72 7.61
C ARG A 31 19.92 2.01 7.92
N ASN A 32 20.50 3.13 7.53
CA ASN A 32 19.75 4.38 7.50
C ASN A 32 18.57 4.27 6.53
N LEU A 33 17.44 4.81 6.92
CA LEU A 33 16.20 4.73 6.17
C LEU A 33 16.39 5.26 4.74
N ASN A 34 15.99 4.47 3.75
CA ASN A 34 16.06 4.79 2.31
C ASN A 34 17.46 5.03 1.72
N VAL A 35 18.55 4.84 2.49
CA VAL A 35 19.91 5.00 1.95
C VAL A 35 20.34 3.73 1.23
N GLY A 36 20.58 3.86 -0.10
CA GLY A 36 20.98 2.74 -0.96
C GLY A 36 19.87 1.74 -1.25
N PHE A 37 18.60 2.11 -1.04
CA PHE A 37 17.45 1.27 -1.36
C PHE A 37 17.06 1.46 -2.84
N SER A 38 16.74 0.36 -3.52
CA SER A 38 16.06 0.38 -4.81
C SER A 38 14.64 0.95 -4.68
N GLY A 39 14.00 1.28 -5.81
CA GLY A 39 12.60 1.76 -5.80
C GLY A 39 11.65 0.78 -5.10
N GLY A 40 11.75 -0.51 -5.43
CA GLY A 40 10.92 -1.54 -4.81
C GLY A 40 11.18 -1.72 -3.31
N GLU A 41 12.44 -1.59 -2.87
CA GLU A 41 12.78 -1.66 -1.45
C GLU A 41 12.23 -0.47 -0.66
N LYS A 42 12.25 0.73 -1.24
CA LYS A 42 11.62 1.91 -0.63
C LYS A 42 10.13 1.71 -0.42
N LYS A 43 9.42 1.20 -1.45
CA LYS A 43 7.98 0.91 -1.35
C LYS A 43 7.65 -0.15 -0.31
N LYS A 44 8.44 -1.24 -0.23
CA LYS A 44 8.30 -2.23 0.85
C LYS A 44 8.55 -1.62 2.23
N THR A 45 9.50 -0.68 2.34
CA THR A 45 9.78 0.02 3.59
C THR A 45 8.63 0.94 4.00
N GLU A 46 7.95 1.60 3.07
CA GLU A 46 6.73 2.38 3.32
C GLU A 46 5.62 1.48 3.91
N ILE A 47 5.41 0.30 3.33
CA ILE A 47 4.45 -0.69 3.86
C ILE A 47 4.87 -1.23 5.24
N LEU A 48 6.15 -1.51 5.44
CA LEU A 48 6.67 -1.92 6.74
C LEU A 48 6.41 -0.87 7.83
N GLN A 49 6.60 0.41 7.52
CA GLN A 49 6.29 1.52 8.44
C GLN A 49 4.80 1.58 8.76
N MET A 50 3.93 1.44 7.75
CA MET A 50 2.48 1.39 7.93
C MET A 50 2.07 0.25 8.88
N LEU A 51 2.58 -0.96 8.66
CA LEU A 51 2.32 -2.12 9.52
C LEU A 51 2.81 -1.89 10.97
N THR A 52 3.99 -1.32 11.12
CA THR A 52 4.61 -1.06 12.44
C THR A 52 3.89 0.04 13.20
N LEU A 53 3.51 1.12 12.53
CA LEU A 53 2.83 2.27 13.16
C LEU A 53 1.35 1.99 13.41
N ASN A 54 0.77 1.08 12.65
CA ASN A 54 -0.64 0.68 12.71
C ASN A 54 -1.61 1.90 12.85
N PRO A 55 -1.60 2.84 11.90
CA PRO A 55 -2.44 4.03 11.97
C PRO A 55 -3.92 3.68 11.77
N LYS A 56 -4.84 4.58 12.18
CA LYS A 56 -6.26 4.43 11.87
C LYS A 56 -6.59 4.72 10.40
N LEU A 57 -5.81 5.56 9.75
CA LEU A 57 -5.91 5.89 8.33
C LEU A 57 -4.51 5.85 7.72
N ALA A 58 -4.35 5.05 6.67
CA ALA A 58 -3.17 5.04 5.82
C ALA A 58 -3.51 5.68 4.46
N ILE A 59 -2.66 6.60 3.99
CA ILE A 59 -2.76 7.19 2.65
C ILE A 59 -1.53 6.72 1.87
N LEU A 60 -1.77 5.96 0.81
CA LEU A 60 -0.76 5.35 -0.05
C LEU A 60 -0.81 6.02 -1.42
N ASP A 61 0.18 6.89 -1.68
CA ASP A 61 0.25 7.67 -2.91
C ASP A 61 1.25 7.03 -3.87
N GLU A 62 0.75 6.52 -5.00
CA GLU A 62 1.52 5.83 -6.04
C GLU A 62 2.48 4.75 -5.51
N THR A 63 2.06 3.99 -4.50
CA THR A 63 2.90 2.96 -3.86
C THR A 63 3.21 1.79 -4.80
N ASP A 64 2.44 1.61 -5.86
CA ASP A 64 2.63 0.62 -6.92
C ASP A 64 3.46 1.12 -8.12
N SER A 65 3.75 2.42 -8.19
CA SER A 65 4.48 3.01 -9.31
C SER A 65 5.91 2.46 -9.43
N GLY A 66 6.27 2.03 -10.64
CA GLY A 66 7.61 1.49 -10.94
C GLY A 66 7.89 0.09 -10.37
N LEU A 67 6.89 -0.61 -9.83
CA LEU A 67 7.03 -1.97 -9.33
C LEU A 67 6.79 -3.02 -10.42
N ASP A 68 7.56 -4.09 -10.36
CA ASP A 68 7.26 -5.31 -11.12
C ASP A 68 6.09 -6.09 -10.49
N VAL A 69 5.62 -7.14 -11.18
CA VAL A 69 4.46 -7.94 -10.77
C VAL A 69 4.66 -8.59 -9.39
N ASP A 70 5.86 -9.04 -9.09
CA ASP A 70 6.14 -9.72 -7.82
C ASP A 70 6.20 -8.72 -6.66
N ALA A 71 6.77 -7.54 -6.89
CA ALA A 71 6.79 -6.47 -5.91
C ALA A 71 5.37 -5.94 -5.61
N ILE A 72 4.49 -5.80 -6.63
CA ILE A 72 3.08 -5.46 -6.45
C ILE A 72 2.38 -6.46 -5.54
N LYS A 73 2.56 -7.77 -5.77
CA LYS A 73 1.96 -8.81 -4.91
C LYS A 73 2.42 -8.70 -3.46
N ILE A 74 3.70 -8.41 -3.23
CA ILE A 74 4.25 -8.25 -1.87
C ILE A 74 3.66 -7.01 -1.19
N VAL A 75 3.61 -5.88 -1.89
CA VAL A 75 3.01 -4.64 -1.39
C VAL A 75 1.53 -4.84 -1.08
N SER A 76 0.77 -5.45 -2.00
CA SER A 76 -0.65 -5.75 -1.80
C SER A 76 -0.88 -6.69 -0.62
N LYS A 77 -0.01 -7.69 -0.42
CA LYS A 77 -0.05 -8.55 0.77
C LYS A 77 0.09 -7.73 2.05
N GLY A 78 1.05 -6.81 2.09
CA GLY A 78 1.24 -5.93 3.25
C GLY A 78 0.03 -5.03 3.52
N ILE A 79 -0.62 -4.52 2.48
CA ILE A 79 -1.86 -3.73 2.62
C ILE A 79 -2.99 -4.61 3.18
N LYS A 80 -3.16 -5.84 2.68
CA LYS A 80 -4.14 -6.80 3.23
C LYS A 80 -3.88 -7.14 4.70
N MET A 81 -2.63 -7.30 5.09
CA MET A 81 -2.25 -7.55 6.50
C MET A 81 -2.61 -6.37 7.41
N PHE A 82 -2.55 -5.15 6.89
CA PHE A 82 -2.92 -3.94 7.62
C PHE A 82 -4.44 -3.80 7.75
N SER A 83 -5.18 -4.13 6.69
CA SER A 83 -6.63 -3.87 6.59
C SER A 83 -7.44 -4.68 7.61
N ASN A 84 -8.25 -4.00 8.40
CA ASN A 84 -9.20 -4.58 9.37
C ASN A 84 -10.33 -3.57 9.67
N ASP A 85 -11.32 -3.98 10.45
CA ASP A 85 -12.51 -3.18 10.76
C ASP A 85 -12.23 -1.88 11.54
N ASN A 86 -11.00 -1.69 12.06
CA ASN A 86 -10.65 -0.54 12.90
C ASN A 86 -9.77 0.48 12.18
N ASN A 87 -9.43 0.26 10.90
CA ASN A 87 -8.61 1.17 10.10
C ASN A 87 -9.18 1.37 8.70
N ALA A 88 -8.68 2.36 8.01
CA ALA A 88 -9.01 2.65 6.62
C ALA A 88 -7.73 2.85 5.81
N THR A 89 -7.78 2.51 4.51
CA THR A 89 -6.70 2.75 3.55
C THR A 89 -7.24 3.54 2.37
N LEU A 90 -6.60 4.67 2.06
CA LEU A 90 -6.81 5.42 0.83
C LEU A 90 -5.63 5.18 -0.10
N ILE A 91 -5.88 4.60 -1.26
CA ILE A 91 -4.86 4.33 -2.28
C ILE A 91 -5.07 5.27 -3.45
N ILE A 92 -4.02 6.03 -3.80
CA ILE A 92 -3.99 6.87 -4.99
C ILE A 92 -3.07 6.16 -5.99
N THR A 93 -3.62 5.81 -7.14
CA THR A 93 -2.87 5.13 -8.21
C THR A 93 -3.44 5.47 -9.57
N HIS A 94 -2.60 5.47 -10.60
CA HIS A 94 -3.00 5.50 -12.00
C HIS A 94 -2.98 4.09 -12.65
N GLY A 95 -2.59 3.06 -11.88
CA GLY A 95 -2.48 1.68 -12.34
C GLY A 95 -3.57 0.78 -11.75
N THR A 96 -4.13 -0.10 -12.57
CA THR A 96 -5.17 -1.06 -12.13
C THR A 96 -4.57 -2.34 -11.53
N LYS A 97 -3.28 -2.59 -11.70
CA LYS A 97 -2.63 -3.85 -11.29
C LYS A 97 -2.71 -4.11 -9.79
N ILE A 98 -2.50 -3.07 -8.96
CA ILE A 98 -2.61 -3.21 -7.51
C ILE A 98 -4.05 -3.49 -7.08
N LEU A 99 -5.04 -2.93 -7.79
CA LEU A 99 -6.45 -3.10 -7.47
C LEU A 99 -6.95 -4.53 -7.72
N LYS A 100 -6.30 -5.29 -8.62
CA LYS A 100 -6.59 -6.72 -8.82
C LYS A 100 -6.24 -7.58 -7.62
N GLU A 101 -5.22 -7.16 -6.89
CA GLU A 101 -4.71 -7.89 -5.73
C GLU A 101 -5.46 -7.53 -4.45
N LEU A 102 -6.31 -6.49 -4.45
CA LEU A 102 -7.00 -5.95 -3.28
C LEU A 102 -8.51 -6.06 -3.42
N ASP A 103 -9.19 -6.33 -2.31
CA ASP A 103 -10.62 -6.15 -2.20
C ASP A 103 -10.88 -4.69 -1.82
N VAL A 104 -11.42 -3.89 -2.76
CA VAL A 104 -11.67 -2.47 -2.56
C VAL A 104 -13.16 -2.21 -2.37
N ASP A 105 -13.52 -1.45 -1.34
CA ASP A 105 -14.91 -1.09 -1.05
C ASP A 105 -15.41 -0.05 -2.05
N TYR A 106 -14.60 0.99 -2.32
CA TYR A 106 -14.95 2.10 -3.19
C TYR A 106 -13.82 2.45 -4.14
N VAL A 107 -14.19 2.84 -5.36
CA VAL A 107 -13.30 3.38 -6.38
C VAL A 107 -13.84 4.73 -6.82
N HIS A 108 -12.98 5.75 -6.85
CA HIS A 108 -13.30 7.08 -7.34
C HIS A 108 -12.39 7.42 -8.52
N ILE A 109 -12.97 7.90 -9.62
CA ILE A 109 -12.21 8.40 -10.77
C ILE A 109 -12.07 9.90 -10.66
N LEU A 110 -10.82 10.36 -10.61
CA LEU A 110 -10.46 11.77 -10.50
C LEU A 110 -9.95 12.29 -11.85
N VAL A 111 -10.60 13.32 -12.40
CA VAL A 111 -10.16 13.98 -13.65
C VAL A 111 -10.16 15.49 -13.40
N ASN A 112 -9.04 16.14 -13.70
CA ASN A 112 -8.88 17.59 -13.53
C ASN A 112 -9.31 18.11 -12.15
N GLY A 113 -9.00 17.34 -11.09
CA GLY A 113 -9.33 17.71 -9.71
C GLY A 113 -10.80 17.46 -9.30
N GLN A 114 -11.60 16.82 -10.14
CA GLN A 114 -12.99 16.49 -9.86
C GLN A 114 -13.24 14.98 -9.88
N ILE A 115 -14.04 14.49 -8.93
CA ILE A 115 -14.52 13.10 -8.96
C ILE A 115 -15.63 13.01 -10.01
N VAL A 116 -15.35 12.30 -11.11
CA VAL A 116 -16.28 12.15 -12.23
C VAL A 116 -17.09 10.85 -12.17
N ALA A 117 -16.63 9.87 -11.42
CA ALA A 117 -17.36 8.62 -11.16
C ALA A 117 -16.98 8.04 -9.81
N THR A 118 -17.93 7.30 -9.22
CA THR A 118 -17.76 6.53 -7.99
C THR A 118 -18.42 5.18 -8.17
N GLY A 119 -17.73 4.10 -7.75
CA GLY A 119 -18.24 2.73 -7.82
C GLY A 119 -17.49 1.83 -6.86
N THR A 120 -17.68 0.52 -7.02
CA THR A 120 -16.99 -0.54 -6.29
C THR A 120 -15.78 -1.07 -7.09
N GLY A 121 -15.20 -2.19 -6.68
CA GLY A 121 -14.14 -2.87 -7.41
C GLY A 121 -14.49 -3.21 -8.88
N GLU A 122 -15.78 -3.27 -9.24
CA GLU A 122 -16.22 -3.43 -10.62
C GLU A 122 -15.84 -2.25 -11.51
N LEU A 123 -15.85 -1.03 -10.96
CA LEU A 123 -15.40 0.15 -11.68
C LEU A 123 -13.91 0.07 -12.02
N ALA A 124 -13.09 -0.52 -11.16
CA ALA A 124 -11.67 -0.75 -11.44
C ALA A 124 -11.47 -1.73 -12.60
N LYS A 125 -12.28 -2.79 -12.67
CA LYS A 125 -12.25 -3.74 -13.79
C LYS A 125 -12.68 -3.10 -15.10
N GLU A 126 -13.73 -2.29 -15.06
CA GLU A 126 -14.20 -1.56 -16.23
C GLU A 126 -13.13 -0.62 -16.80
N ILE A 127 -12.41 0.12 -15.93
CA ILE A 127 -11.32 1.00 -16.36
C ILE A 127 -10.20 0.18 -17.01
N GLU A 128 -9.90 -0.97 -16.46
CA GLU A 128 -8.85 -1.83 -17.00
C GLU A 128 -9.19 -2.35 -18.42
N GLU A 129 -10.45 -2.73 -18.64
CA GLU A 129 -10.91 -3.25 -19.91
C GLU A 129 -11.10 -2.15 -20.98
N ASN A 130 -11.62 -1.00 -20.58
CA ASN A 130 -12.10 0.04 -21.50
C ASN A 130 -11.30 1.36 -21.41
N GLY A 131 -10.34 1.46 -20.47
CA GLY A 131 -9.56 2.69 -20.25
C GLY A 131 -10.37 3.84 -19.65
N TYR A 132 -9.78 5.03 -19.67
CA TYR A 132 -10.35 6.24 -19.09
C TYR A 132 -11.10 7.12 -20.09
N GLU A 133 -11.14 6.77 -21.40
CA GLU A 133 -11.61 7.65 -22.49
C GLU A 133 -13.02 8.20 -22.26
N LYS A 134 -13.93 7.40 -21.70
CA LYS A 134 -15.30 7.84 -21.45
C LYS A 134 -15.42 8.89 -20.32
N TYR A 135 -14.39 9.01 -19.49
CA TYR A 135 -14.35 9.93 -18.34
C TYR A 135 -13.56 11.21 -18.62
N VAL A 136 -12.72 11.20 -19.66
CA VAL A 136 -11.85 12.31 -20.07
C VAL A 136 -12.46 12.98 -21.31
N LYS A 137 -13.61 13.65 -21.15
CA LYS A 137 -14.22 14.46 -22.20
C LYS A 137 -14.00 15.94 -21.94
#